data_a2ae27f05fca3cc11e1e33b16cba3f1b
#
_entry.id   a2ae27f05fca3cc11e1e33b16cba3f1b
#
_cell.length_a   1.000
_cell.length_b   1.000
_cell.length_c   1.000
_cell.angle_alpha   90.00
_cell.angle_beta   90.00
_cell.angle_gamma   90.00
#
_symmetry.space_group_name_H-M   'P 1'
#
loop_
_entity.id
_entity.type
_entity.pdbx_description
1 polymer ?
#
loop_
_entity_poly.entity_id
_entity_poly.type
_entity_poly.pdbx_seq_one_letter_code
_entity_poly.pdbx_strand_id
1 'polypeptide(L)'
;MITKLTTPYGSNMAGLIDFVFGPGEDGEHSDPHVIAADADILVGDRADTAVARTMLAIGLDSTRITMAPEVTEKFVLHTTVTAAPEDGLLGEQTWRDIGESIAEHLGFADEAPGAPIRWIGVYHGLTKNGHDHIHVIANRVGEDGRTHAFPRPPTVMLSEVRRDLEILHRLRLVGHRGRGAGVS
;
A
#
# COMPACT_ATOMS: atom_id res chain seq x y z
N MET A 1 -13.71 -5.98 3.01
CA MET A 1 -12.56 -5.09 2.73
C MET A 1 -12.62 -4.60 1.29
N ILE A 2 -12.18 -3.41 1.00
CA ILE A 2 -12.09 -2.87 -0.35
C ILE A 2 -10.63 -2.54 -0.64
N THR A 3 -10.06 -3.15 -1.67
CA THR A 3 -8.75 -2.78 -2.18
C THR A 3 -8.92 -1.93 -3.42
N LYS A 4 -8.29 -0.78 -3.46
CA LYS A 4 -8.32 0.11 -4.61
C LYS A 4 -6.89 0.44 -5.03
N LEU A 5 -6.55 0.12 -6.25
CA LEU A 5 -5.32 0.62 -6.86
C LEU A 5 -5.52 2.09 -7.23
N THR A 6 -5.07 2.98 -6.36
CA THR A 6 -5.35 4.42 -6.45
C THR A 6 -4.50 5.07 -7.52
N THR A 7 -3.20 4.75 -7.52
CA THR A 7 -2.27 5.21 -8.56
C THR A 7 -1.48 4.01 -9.04
N PRO A 8 -1.90 3.39 -10.14
CA PRO A 8 -1.22 2.19 -10.62
C PRO A 8 0.25 2.45 -10.95
N TYR A 9 0.55 3.64 -11.47
CA TYR A 9 1.92 4.01 -11.82
C TYR A 9 2.08 5.53 -11.78
N GLY A 10 2.60 6.03 -10.64
CA GLY A 10 2.96 7.43 -10.46
C GLY A 10 4.43 7.70 -10.77
N SER A 11 4.80 8.98 -10.79
CA SER A 11 6.15 9.46 -11.07
C SER A 11 6.64 10.49 -10.05
N ASN A 12 5.95 10.63 -8.92
CA ASN A 12 6.27 11.61 -7.88
C ASN A 12 6.15 10.99 -6.48
N MET A 13 7.23 10.38 -6.02
CA MET A 13 7.29 9.77 -4.67
C MET A 13 7.14 10.84 -3.58
N ALA A 14 7.85 11.96 -3.69
CA ALA A 14 7.82 13.01 -2.67
C ALA A 14 6.41 13.61 -2.52
N GLY A 15 5.75 13.93 -3.63
CA GLY A 15 4.38 14.46 -3.60
C GLY A 15 3.37 13.44 -3.04
N LEU A 16 3.57 12.14 -3.27
CA LEU A 16 2.73 11.10 -2.69
C LEU A 16 2.94 10.99 -1.18
N ILE A 17 4.18 11.04 -0.70
CA ILE A 17 4.48 11.03 0.73
C ILE A 17 3.90 12.27 1.43
N ASP A 18 4.04 13.44 0.83
CA ASP A 18 3.42 14.66 1.38
C ASP A 18 1.89 14.57 1.42
N PHE A 19 1.26 13.97 0.43
CA PHE A 19 -0.18 13.74 0.42
C PHE A 19 -0.59 12.76 1.54
N VAL A 20 0.09 11.62 1.64
CA VAL A 20 -0.28 10.55 2.58
C VAL A 20 -0.06 10.96 4.04
N PHE A 21 0.99 11.75 4.34
CA PHE A 21 1.24 12.28 5.69
C PHE A 21 0.61 13.67 5.92
N GLY A 22 -0.05 14.22 4.92
CA GLY A 22 -0.80 15.45 5.02
C GLY A 22 -2.21 15.23 5.60
N PRO A 23 -2.99 16.29 5.73
CA PRO A 23 -4.35 16.21 6.27
C PRO A 23 -5.36 15.50 5.35
N GLY A 24 -4.97 15.14 4.13
CA GLY A 24 -5.89 14.70 3.09
C GLY A 24 -6.67 15.85 2.46
N GLU A 25 -7.50 15.58 1.45
CA GLU A 25 -8.30 16.62 0.78
C GLU A 25 -9.39 17.21 1.69
N ASP A 26 -9.95 16.39 2.57
CA ASP A 26 -11.05 16.74 3.46
C ASP A 26 -10.71 16.55 4.96
N GLY A 27 -9.42 16.45 5.31
CA GLY A 27 -8.99 16.19 6.68
C GLY A 27 -9.27 14.75 7.14
N GLU A 28 -9.30 13.81 6.19
CA GLU A 28 -9.57 12.40 6.49
C GLU A 28 -8.38 11.65 7.10
N HIS A 29 -7.20 12.23 7.09
CA HIS A 29 -6.02 11.64 7.72
C HIS A 29 -5.90 12.15 9.15
N SER A 30 -6.30 11.34 10.13
CA SER A 30 -6.35 11.78 11.53
C SER A 30 -5.05 11.52 12.30
N ASP A 31 -4.31 10.48 11.96
CA ASP A 31 -3.06 10.09 12.63
C ASP A 31 -2.16 9.24 11.68
N PRO A 32 -1.66 9.84 10.59
CA PRO A 32 -0.87 9.10 9.61
C PRO A 32 0.47 8.66 10.20
N HIS A 33 0.72 7.34 10.22
CA HIS A 33 2.00 6.77 10.64
C HIS A 33 2.30 5.45 9.93
N VAL A 34 3.59 5.12 9.85
CA VAL A 34 4.04 3.87 9.22
C VAL A 34 3.80 2.72 10.19
N ILE A 35 3.13 1.67 9.72
CA ILE A 35 2.84 0.46 10.49
C ILE A 35 3.58 -0.77 9.95
N ALA A 36 4.00 -0.74 8.70
CA ALA A 36 4.76 -1.79 8.05
C ALA A 36 5.72 -1.17 7.05
N ALA A 37 6.88 -1.76 6.86
CA ALA A 37 7.87 -1.31 5.88
C ALA A 37 8.78 -2.47 5.50
N ASP A 38 9.45 -2.33 4.37
CA ASP A 38 10.61 -3.14 4.05
C ASP A 38 11.76 -2.86 5.06
N ALA A 39 12.60 -3.87 5.33
CA ALA A 39 13.59 -3.85 6.39
C ALA A 39 14.66 -2.74 6.25
N ASP A 40 14.89 -2.26 5.05
CA ASP A 40 15.91 -1.24 4.75
C ASP A 40 15.39 0.19 4.85
N ILE A 41 14.10 0.38 5.06
CA ILE A 41 13.51 1.69 5.29
C ILE A 41 13.65 2.06 6.77
N LEU A 42 14.59 2.94 7.07
CA LEU A 42 14.70 3.56 8.39
C LEU A 42 13.55 4.56 8.57
N VAL A 43 12.47 4.11 9.17
CA VAL A 43 11.31 4.97 9.46
C VAL A 43 11.31 5.30 10.94
N GLY A 44 11.33 6.60 11.27
CA GLY A 44 10.69 7.02 12.52
C GLY A 44 9.18 6.82 12.34
N ASP A 45 8.48 6.29 13.32
CA ASP A 45 7.06 5.90 13.23
C ASP A 45 6.15 7.01 12.66
N ARG A 46 6.56 8.27 12.79
CA ARG A 46 5.81 9.44 12.34
C ARG A 46 6.66 10.36 11.47
N ALA A 47 6.19 10.65 10.28
CA ALA A 47 6.78 11.65 9.39
C ALA A 47 6.13 13.04 9.59
N ASP A 48 6.13 13.51 10.84
CA ASP A 48 5.38 14.73 11.25
C ASP A 48 5.97 16.03 10.67
N THR A 49 7.24 16.01 10.28
CA THR A 49 7.90 17.19 9.72
C THR A 49 8.15 17.05 8.23
N ALA A 50 8.23 18.18 7.53
CA ALA A 50 8.59 18.19 6.12
C ALA A 50 9.96 17.53 5.86
N VAL A 51 10.90 17.69 6.79
CA VAL A 51 12.22 17.03 6.70
C VAL A 51 12.08 15.51 6.81
N ALA A 52 11.30 15.00 7.77
CA ALA A 52 11.08 13.57 7.93
C ALA A 52 10.40 12.96 6.69
N ARG A 53 9.38 13.63 6.14
CA ARG A 53 8.72 13.21 4.89
C ARG A 53 9.68 13.20 3.69
N THR A 54 10.53 14.22 3.58
CA THR A 54 11.55 14.27 2.52
C THR A 54 12.53 13.10 2.66
N MET A 55 13.01 12.82 3.86
CA MET A 55 13.94 11.70 4.11
C MET A 55 13.28 10.35 3.81
N LEU A 56 12.03 10.17 4.18
CA LEU A 56 11.26 8.96 3.86
C LEU A 56 11.09 8.79 2.34
N ALA A 57 10.72 9.85 1.64
CA ALA A 57 10.59 9.83 0.18
C ALA A 57 11.91 9.49 -0.52
N ILE A 58 13.04 10.06 -0.05
CA ILE A 58 14.39 9.74 -0.55
C ILE A 58 14.73 8.27 -0.25
N GLY A 59 14.44 7.77 0.94
CA GLY A 59 14.66 6.38 1.31
C GLY A 59 13.92 5.42 0.39
N LEU A 60 12.64 5.66 0.15
CA LEU A 60 11.82 4.87 -0.78
C LEU A 60 12.31 4.96 -2.24
N ASP A 61 12.81 6.10 -2.65
CA ASP A 61 13.25 6.35 -4.03
C ASP A 61 14.75 6.10 -4.25
N SER A 62 15.48 5.73 -3.20
CA SER A 62 16.94 5.62 -3.22
C SER A 62 17.45 4.65 -4.27
N THR A 63 16.80 3.50 -4.43
CA THR A 63 17.19 2.48 -5.42
C THR A 63 17.08 3.03 -6.84
N ARG A 64 15.97 3.69 -7.17
CA ARG A 64 15.81 4.32 -8.47
C ARG A 64 16.86 5.42 -8.70
N ILE A 65 17.04 6.30 -7.70
CA ILE A 65 18.00 7.42 -7.82
C ILE A 65 19.42 6.91 -8.08
N THR A 66 19.82 5.82 -7.42
CA THR A 66 21.21 5.32 -7.48
C THR A 66 21.45 4.31 -8.59
N MET A 67 20.49 3.44 -8.89
CA MET A 67 20.67 2.30 -9.79
C MET A 67 20.02 2.49 -11.17
N ALA A 68 18.98 3.33 -11.26
CA ALA A 68 18.22 3.53 -12.50
C ALA A 68 17.72 4.98 -12.64
N PRO A 69 18.61 6.00 -12.60
CA PRO A 69 18.22 7.41 -12.66
C PRO A 69 17.48 7.80 -13.95
N GLU A 70 17.63 7.00 -15.01
CA GLU A 70 16.90 7.19 -16.28
C GLU A 70 15.43 6.82 -16.19
N VAL A 71 15.00 6.05 -15.16
CA VAL A 71 13.59 5.71 -14.93
C VAL A 71 12.91 6.91 -14.26
N THR A 72 12.27 7.75 -15.04
CA THR A 72 11.64 9.00 -14.57
C THR A 72 10.11 8.90 -14.48
N GLU A 73 9.52 7.83 -15.01
CA GLU A 73 8.08 7.66 -15.06
C GLU A 73 7.64 6.28 -14.57
N LYS A 74 6.44 6.20 -14.03
CA LYS A 74 5.74 4.96 -13.68
C LYS A 74 6.47 4.08 -12.66
N PHE A 75 7.29 4.68 -11.80
CA PHE A 75 8.06 3.95 -10.78
C PHE A 75 7.36 3.87 -9.42
N VAL A 76 6.31 4.65 -9.18
CA VAL A 76 5.55 4.63 -7.92
C VAL A 76 4.29 3.79 -8.08
N LEU A 77 4.08 2.85 -7.17
CA LEU A 77 2.82 2.14 -6.99
C LEU A 77 2.16 2.62 -5.70
N HIS A 78 0.86 2.88 -5.77
CA HIS A 78 0.06 3.28 -4.62
C HIS A 78 -1.28 2.53 -4.62
N THR A 79 -1.56 1.81 -3.56
CA THR A 79 -2.85 1.17 -3.33
C THR A 79 -3.43 1.58 -1.99
N THR A 80 -4.74 1.80 -1.94
CA THR A 80 -5.50 2.04 -0.72
C THR A 80 -6.29 0.79 -0.37
N VAL A 81 -6.26 0.42 0.88
CA VAL A 81 -7.01 -0.72 1.44
C VAL A 81 -7.91 -0.20 2.53
N THR A 82 -9.20 -0.42 2.38
CA THR A 82 -10.24 0.14 3.27
C THR A 82 -11.10 -0.99 3.83
N ALA A 83 -11.31 -1.01 5.14
CA ALA A 83 -12.27 -1.91 5.78
C ALA A 83 -13.71 -1.54 5.40
N ALA A 84 -14.61 -2.53 5.38
CA ALA A 84 -16.02 -2.22 5.30
C ALA A 84 -16.46 -1.57 6.63
N PRO A 85 -17.43 -0.63 6.62
CA PRO A 85 -17.88 0.01 7.86
C PRO A 85 -18.33 -0.98 8.93
N GLU A 86 -18.89 -2.09 8.50
CA GLU A 86 -19.39 -3.15 9.37
C GLU A 86 -18.28 -3.96 10.06
N ASP A 87 -17.04 -3.90 9.53
CA ASP A 87 -15.87 -4.54 10.15
C ASP A 87 -15.33 -3.69 11.32
N GLY A 88 -15.71 -2.41 11.41
CA GLY A 88 -15.24 -1.48 12.43
C GLY A 88 -13.75 -1.18 12.34
N LEU A 89 -13.14 -0.86 13.49
CA LEU A 89 -11.70 -0.66 13.62
C LEU A 89 -10.98 -2.01 13.68
N LEU A 90 -10.06 -2.25 12.77
CA LEU A 90 -9.31 -3.52 12.73
C LEU A 90 -8.12 -3.53 13.69
N GLY A 91 -7.60 -2.34 14.06
CA GLY A 91 -6.40 -2.19 14.87
C GLY A 91 -5.10 -2.34 14.07
N GLU A 92 -4.04 -1.73 14.58
CA GLU A 92 -2.75 -1.61 13.89
C GLU A 92 -2.11 -2.96 13.52
N GLN A 93 -2.20 -3.96 14.41
CA GLN A 93 -1.62 -5.27 14.13
C GLN A 93 -2.29 -5.93 12.92
N THR A 94 -3.63 -5.91 12.85
CA THR A 94 -4.36 -6.44 11.68
C THR A 94 -3.98 -5.70 10.40
N TRP A 95 -3.85 -4.38 10.47
CA TRP A 95 -3.44 -3.57 9.34
C TRP A 95 -2.00 -3.82 8.91
N ARG A 96 -1.09 -4.08 9.88
CA ARG A 96 0.28 -4.51 9.59
C ARG A 96 0.28 -5.81 8.80
N ASP A 97 -0.41 -6.84 9.31
CA ASP A 97 -0.51 -8.16 8.68
C ASP A 97 -1.10 -8.05 7.25
N ILE A 98 -2.10 -7.18 7.06
CA ILE A 98 -2.70 -6.89 5.74
C ILE A 98 -1.67 -6.22 4.81
N GLY A 99 -0.94 -5.22 5.28
CA GLY A 99 0.08 -4.51 4.50
C GLY A 99 1.21 -5.43 4.04
N GLU A 100 1.75 -6.23 4.96
CA GLU A 100 2.79 -7.23 4.70
C GLU A 100 2.31 -8.29 3.70
N SER A 101 1.12 -8.84 3.88
CA SER A 101 0.54 -9.81 2.94
C SER A 101 0.34 -9.24 1.54
N ILE A 102 -0.03 -7.97 1.43
CA ILE A 102 -0.15 -7.30 0.13
C ILE A 102 1.21 -7.13 -0.51
N ALA A 103 2.22 -6.70 0.25
CA ALA A 103 3.59 -6.54 -0.24
C ALA A 103 4.18 -7.87 -0.71
N GLU A 104 4.01 -8.94 0.07
CA GLU A 104 4.41 -10.30 -0.30
C GLU A 104 3.71 -10.77 -1.59
N HIS A 105 2.39 -10.64 -1.65
CA HIS A 105 1.61 -11.09 -2.80
C HIS A 105 1.93 -10.31 -4.08
N LEU A 106 2.28 -9.04 -3.95
CA LEU A 106 2.74 -8.21 -5.08
C LEU A 106 4.22 -8.45 -5.45
N GLY A 107 4.94 -9.25 -4.68
CA GLY A 107 6.33 -9.61 -4.93
C GLY A 107 7.32 -8.53 -4.50
N PHE A 108 7.04 -7.81 -3.41
CA PHE A 108 7.94 -6.79 -2.87
C PHE A 108 8.90 -7.33 -1.80
N ALA A 109 8.57 -8.47 -1.19
CA ALA A 109 9.38 -9.07 -0.13
C ALA A 109 10.67 -9.70 -0.68
N ASP A 110 11.68 -9.83 0.19
CA ASP A 110 13.02 -10.35 -0.13
C ASP A 110 13.02 -11.76 -0.73
N GLU A 111 12.04 -12.58 -0.38
CA GLU A 111 11.90 -13.96 -0.86
C GLU A 111 11.17 -14.07 -2.21
N ALA A 112 10.69 -12.96 -2.76
CA ALA A 112 9.99 -12.96 -4.03
C ALA A 112 10.95 -13.19 -5.21
N PRO A 113 10.49 -13.78 -6.32
CA PRO A 113 11.28 -13.86 -7.55
C PRO A 113 11.56 -12.45 -8.09
N GLY A 114 12.78 -11.98 -7.91
CA GLY A 114 13.25 -10.65 -8.32
C GLY A 114 14.06 -9.97 -7.22
N ALA A 115 14.53 -8.76 -7.49
CA ALA A 115 15.20 -7.97 -6.48
C ALA A 115 14.17 -7.32 -5.54
N PRO A 116 14.50 -7.20 -4.23
CA PRO A 116 13.65 -6.53 -3.27
C PRO A 116 13.22 -5.14 -3.72
N ILE A 117 12.02 -4.75 -3.34
CA ILE A 117 11.41 -3.46 -3.63
C ILE A 117 11.17 -2.72 -2.34
N ARG A 118 11.52 -1.45 -2.30
CA ARG A 118 11.24 -0.58 -1.16
C ARG A 118 9.77 -0.21 -1.08
N TRP A 119 9.16 -0.47 0.06
CA TRP A 119 7.74 -0.22 0.29
C TRP A 119 7.44 0.17 1.74
N ILE A 120 6.30 0.82 1.93
CA ILE A 120 5.73 1.12 3.26
C ILE A 120 4.22 0.91 3.27
N GLY A 121 3.70 0.57 4.44
CA GLY A 121 2.29 0.62 4.79
C GLY A 121 2.03 1.78 5.76
N VAL A 122 1.16 2.71 5.40
CA VAL A 122 0.81 3.88 6.23
C VAL A 122 -0.62 3.77 6.69
N TYR A 123 -0.83 3.76 8.00
CA TYR A 123 -2.15 3.77 8.62
C TYR A 123 -2.65 5.20 8.77
N HIS A 124 -3.92 5.43 8.51
CA HIS A 124 -4.54 6.76 8.55
C HIS A 124 -5.66 6.88 9.59
N GLY A 125 -6.05 5.77 10.22
CA GLY A 125 -7.23 5.77 11.07
C GLY A 125 -8.53 5.84 10.28
N LEU A 126 -9.55 6.43 10.90
CA LEU A 126 -10.88 6.55 10.29
C LEU A 126 -10.95 7.73 9.33
N THR A 127 -11.53 7.51 8.16
CA THR A 127 -12.03 8.59 7.31
C THR A 127 -13.22 9.28 7.96
N LYS A 128 -13.59 10.47 7.48
CA LYS A 128 -14.82 11.17 7.89
C LYS A 128 -16.11 10.34 7.74
N ASN A 129 -16.09 9.31 6.88
CA ASN A 129 -17.20 8.40 6.67
C ASN A 129 -17.11 7.11 7.54
N GLY A 130 -16.17 7.07 8.49
CA GLY A 130 -16.00 5.95 9.42
C GLY A 130 -15.30 4.74 8.81
N HIS A 131 -14.57 4.90 7.70
CA HIS A 131 -13.81 3.81 7.09
C HIS A 131 -12.38 3.78 7.63
N ASP A 132 -12.02 2.65 8.21
CA ASP A 132 -10.66 2.36 8.63
C ASP A 132 -9.81 1.94 7.43
N HIS A 133 -8.57 2.46 7.28
CA HIS A 133 -7.80 2.23 6.06
C HIS A 133 -6.29 2.40 6.21
N ILE A 134 -5.58 1.78 5.26
CA ILE A 134 -4.14 1.95 5.05
C ILE A 134 -3.83 2.30 3.60
N HIS A 135 -2.68 2.92 3.40
CA HIS A 135 -2.03 3.07 2.09
C HIS A 135 -0.79 2.18 2.03
N VAL A 136 -0.65 1.42 0.95
CA VAL A 136 0.58 0.70 0.63
C VAL A 136 1.24 1.38 -0.56
N ILE A 137 2.48 1.82 -0.36
CA ILE A 137 3.26 2.60 -1.32
C ILE A 137 4.56 1.85 -1.60
N ALA A 138 4.92 1.70 -2.86
CA ALA A 138 6.15 1.03 -3.26
C ALA A 138 6.86 1.76 -4.41
N ASN A 139 8.19 1.67 -4.42
CA ASN A 139 8.99 2.02 -5.58
C ASN A 139 9.18 0.75 -6.42
N ARG A 140 8.81 0.79 -7.69
CA ARG A 140 8.90 -0.37 -8.58
C ARG A 140 10.30 -0.67 -9.11
N VAL A 141 11.28 0.13 -8.80
CA VAL A 141 12.68 -0.14 -9.16
C VAL A 141 13.31 -0.95 -8.02
N GLY A 142 13.65 -2.19 -8.31
CA GLY A 142 14.29 -3.10 -7.37
C GLY A 142 15.78 -2.78 -7.17
N GLU A 143 16.39 -3.45 -6.21
CA GLU A 143 17.81 -3.25 -5.87
C GLU A 143 18.78 -3.63 -6.99
N ASP A 144 18.31 -4.37 -8.00
CA ASP A 144 19.05 -4.65 -9.24
C ASP A 144 18.95 -3.55 -10.32
N GLY A 145 18.27 -2.44 -10.01
CA GLY A 145 18.01 -1.34 -10.92
C GLY A 145 16.94 -1.62 -11.98
N ARG A 146 16.25 -2.76 -11.90
CA ARG A 146 15.21 -3.11 -12.86
C ARG A 146 13.83 -2.72 -12.35
N THR A 147 12.98 -2.31 -13.27
CA THR A 147 11.57 -2.06 -12.95
C THR A 147 10.86 -3.39 -12.76
N HIS A 148 10.24 -3.57 -11.60
CA HIS A 148 9.46 -4.75 -11.25
C HIS A 148 8.33 -4.99 -12.26
N ALA A 149 8.30 -6.19 -12.81
CA ALA A 149 7.27 -6.65 -13.72
C ALA A 149 6.31 -7.58 -12.99
N PHE A 150 5.06 -7.17 -12.87
CA PHE A 150 4.03 -8.01 -12.29
C PHE A 150 3.70 -9.18 -13.22
N PRO A 151 3.63 -10.42 -12.72
CA PRO A 151 3.27 -11.60 -13.53
C PRO A 151 1.83 -11.54 -14.06
N ARG A 152 0.98 -10.74 -13.39
CA ARG A 152 -0.43 -10.47 -13.75
C ARG A 152 -0.76 -9.01 -13.43
N PRO A 153 -1.84 -8.44 -13.97
CA PRO A 153 -2.23 -7.09 -13.59
C PRO A 153 -2.37 -6.93 -12.07
N PRO A 154 -1.77 -5.90 -11.46
CA PRO A 154 -1.81 -5.70 -10.00
C PRO A 154 -3.23 -5.68 -9.43
N THR A 155 -4.22 -5.20 -10.20
CA THR A 155 -5.63 -5.22 -9.79
C THR A 155 -6.19 -6.63 -9.61
N VAL A 156 -5.73 -7.59 -10.41
CA VAL A 156 -6.10 -9.00 -10.28
C VAL A 156 -5.44 -9.58 -9.04
N MET A 157 -4.14 -9.36 -8.86
CA MET A 157 -3.38 -9.82 -7.69
C MET A 157 -3.96 -9.27 -6.39
N LEU A 158 -4.28 -7.98 -6.35
CA LEU A 158 -4.94 -7.35 -5.20
C LEU A 158 -6.34 -7.93 -4.92
N SER A 159 -7.07 -8.34 -5.95
CA SER A 159 -8.37 -8.98 -5.77
C SER A 159 -8.28 -10.39 -5.17
N GLU A 160 -7.19 -11.09 -5.47
CA GLU A 160 -6.93 -12.43 -4.91
C GLU A 160 -6.51 -12.33 -3.44
N VAL A 161 -5.48 -11.57 -3.13
CA VAL A 161 -5.02 -11.39 -1.74
C VAL A 161 -6.13 -10.81 -0.85
N ARG A 162 -6.96 -9.91 -1.38
CA ARG A 162 -8.11 -9.38 -0.64
C ARG A 162 -9.02 -10.49 -0.13
N ARG A 163 -9.37 -11.46 -0.99
CA ARG A 163 -10.26 -12.56 -0.62
C ARG A 163 -9.65 -13.40 0.50
N ASP A 164 -8.36 -13.70 0.40
CA ASP A 164 -7.65 -14.49 1.39
C ASP A 164 -7.59 -13.77 2.73
N LEU A 165 -7.31 -12.46 2.71
CA LEU A 165 -7.30 -11.60 3.89
C LEU A 165 -8.69 -11.46 4.55
N GLU A 166 -9.75 -11.31 3.74
CA GLU A 166 -11.12 -11.27 4.26
C GLU A 166 -11.47 -12.55 5.03
N ILE A 167 -11.03 -13.71 4.54
CA ILE A 167 -11.23 -15.00 5.22
C ILE A 167 -10.35 -15.10 6.48
N LEU A 168 -9.05 -14.80 6.35
CA LEU A 168 -8.08 -14.93 7.44
C LEU A 168 -8.46 -14.09 8.65
N HIS A 169 -8.83 -12.83 8.41
CA HIS A 169 -9.19 -11.86 9.45
C HIS A 169 -10.69 -11.84 9.77
N ARG A 170 -11.48 -12.75 9.20
CA ARG A 170 -12.95 -12.85 9.39
C ARG A 170 -13.70 -11.57 9.05
N LEU A 171 -13.22 -10.86 8.03
CA LEU A 171 -13.82 -9.62 7.55
C LEU A 171 -15.01 -9.91 6.62
N ARG A 172 -15.84 -8.89 6.41
CA ARG A 172 -16.94 -8.99 5.47
C ARG A 172 -16.43 -9.25 4.05
N LEU A 173 -16.94 -10.33 3.42
CA LEU A 173 -16.63 -10.64 2.02
C LEU A 173 -17.30 -9.63 1.08
N VAL A 174 -16.51 -8.83 0.37
CA VAL A 174 -17.00 -7.86 -0.61
C VAL A 174 -16.96 -8.46 -2.02
N GLY A 175 -18.13 -8.52 -2.68
CA GLY A 175 -18.19 -8.84 -4.12
C GLY A 175 -18.72 -10.23 -4.49
N HIS A 176 -19.26 -11.03 -3.58
CA HIS A 176 -20.13 -12.13 -3.96
C HIS A 176 -21.59 -11.65 -4.08
N ARG A 177 -21.92 -11.02 -5.20
CA ARG A 177 -23.31 -11.19 -5.72
C ARG A 177 -23.41 -12.65 -6.11
N GLY A 178 -24.00 -13.46 -5.24
CA GLY A 178 -24.43 -14.79 -5.61
C GLY A 178 -25.18 -14.68 -6.94
N ARG A 179 -24.76 -15.41 -7.96
CA ARG A 179 -25.65 -15.74 -9.06
C ARG A 179 -26.82 -16.46 -8.40
N GLY A 180 -27.93 -15.74 -8.29
CA GLY A 180 -29.18 -16.35 -7.87
C GLY A 180 -29.37 -17.58 -8.74
N ALA A 181 -29.35 -18.75 -8.12
CA ALA A 181 -29.90 -19.94 -8.72
C ALA A 181 -31.38 -19.63 -8.92
N GLY A 182 -31.74 -19.25 -10.16
CA GLY A 182 -33.12 -19.29 -10.61
C GLY A 182 -33.52 -20.74 -10.55
N VAL A 183 -34.30 -21.10 -9.52
CA VAL A 183 -35.09 -22.33 -9.49
C VAL A 183 -36.39 -21.97 -10.21
N SER A 184 -36.53 -22.44 -11.41
CA SER A 184 -37.79 -22.54 -12.12
C SER A 184 -38.52 -23.80 -11.66
#